data_1e72f9c7ca21dbe93702bf7d18c50d05
#
_entry.id   1e72f9c7ca21dbe93702bf7d18c50d05
#
_cell.length_a   1.000
_cell.length_b   1.000
_cell.length_c   1.000
_cell.angle_alpha   90.00
_cell.angle_beta   90.00
_cell.angle_gamma   90.00
#
_symmetry.space_group_name_H-M   'P 1'
#
loop_
_entity.id
_entity.type
_entity.pdbx_description
1 polymer ?
#
loop_
_entity_poly.entity_id
_entity_poly.type
_entity_poly.pdbx_seq_one_letter_code
_entity_poly.pdbx_strand_id
1 'polypeptide(L)'
;MTIRALLLMSSTLLFGTAVMAADDAALVAGVFNPPRLAPDFSLRGSDGAELKLSRYRGKVVLLAFGYSSCEAVCPITLGVLAQARKNLDAAAGQLQVIYITVDPDRDDAVRMRTFLGGFDPSFIGGSGTPPQLAAVRTDYGISVSDKIPVPGGGYALNHSSFIYLIDRSGKLRALMPYGHGPDDFVHDVRILLKQ
;
A
#
# COMPACT_ATOMS: atom_id res chain seq x y z
N MET A 1 6.78 -34.08 -77.71
CA MET A 1 6.90 -32.83 -77.00
C MET A 1 6.02 -32.90 -75.73
N THR A 2 6.61 -33.21 -74.63
CA THR A 2 5.89 -33.44 -73.33
C THR A 2 6.34 -32.34 -72.37
N ILE A 3 5.39 -31.44 -72.04
CA ILE A 3 5.59 -30.34 -71.11
C ILE A 3 5.30 -30.90 -69.70
N ARG A 4 6.34 -30.93 -68.84
CA ARG A 4 6.20 -31.23 -67.42
C ARG A 4 5.83 -29.94 -66.64
N ALA A 5 4.65 -29.90 -66.09
CA ALA A 5 4.24 -28.82 -65.18
C ALA A 5 4.85 -29.08 -63.79
N LEU A 6 5.63 -28.10 -63.26
CA LEU A 6 6.22 -28.09 -61.96
C LEU A 6 5.22 -27.42 -60.99
N LEU A 7 4.62 -28.17 -60.07
CA LEU A 7 3.83 -27.62 -58.99
C LEU A 7 4.73 -27.18 -57.87
N LEU A 8 4.79 -25.87 -57.62
CA LEU A 8 5.41 -25.26 -56.45
C LEU A 8 4.38 -25.27 -55.30
N MET A 9 4.61 -26.15 -54.31
CA MET A 9 3.91 -26.11 -53.04
C MET A 9 4.48 -24.99 -52.17
N SER A 10 3.71 -23.91 -52.01
CA SER A 10 4.02 -22.81 -51.08
C SER A 10 3.53 -23.20 -49.68
N SER A 11 4.44 -23.47 -48.79
CA SER A 11 4.16 -23.83 -47.39
C SER A 11 4.09 -22.53 -46.58
N THR A 12 2.88 -22.02 -46.29
CA THR A 12 2.64 -20.88 -45.38
C THR A 12 2.75 -21.36 -43.96
N LEU A 13 3.86 -21.00 -43.28
CA LEU A 13 4.02 -21.11 -41.81
C LEU A 13 3.12 -20.04 -41.14
N LEU A 14 2.03 -20.48 -40.54
CA LEU A 14 1.24 -19.70 -39.59
C LEU A 14 2.01 -19.61 -38.27
N PHE A 15 2.69 -18.48 -38.02
CA PHE A 15 3.15 -18.13 -36.69
C PHE A 15 1.93 -17.73 -35.85
N GLY A 16 1.46 -18.67 -35.06
CA GLY A 16 0.47 -18.37 -34.00
C GLY A 16 1.15 -17.56 -32.91
N THR A 17 0.86 -16.27 -32.83
CA THR A 17 1.18 -15.45 -31.66
C THR A 17 0.27 -15.95 -30.52
N ALA A 18 0.85 -16.73 -29.59
CA ALA A 18 0.22 -16.99 -28.32
C ALA A 18 0.11 -15.65 -27.57
N VAL A 19 -1.06 -15.04 -27.61
CA VAL A 19 -1.43 -13.98 -26.68
C VAL A 19 -1.52 -14.64 -25.32
N MET A 20 -0.48 -14.45 -24.51
CA MET A 20 -0.52 -14.77 -23.08
C MET A 20 -1.62 -13.88 -22.51
N ALA A 21 -2.77 -14.49 -22.20
CA ALA A 21 -3.78 -13.85 -21.38
C ALA A 21 -3.10 -13.53 -20.05
N ALA A 22 -2.84 -12.24 -19.80
CA ALA A 22 -2.52 -11.78 -18.47
C ALA A 22 -3.70 -12.18 -17.58
N ASP A 23 -3.41 -12.91 -16.51
CA ASP A 23 -4.38 -13.29 -15.49
C ASP A 23 -4.85 -11.97 -14.84
N ASP A 24 -5.92 -11.38 -15.37
CA ASP A 24 -6.56 -10.16 -14.88
C ASP A 24 -7.38 -10.49 -13.63
N ALA A 25 -6.72 -11.07 -12.62
CA ALA A 25 -7.33 -11.17 -11.32
C ALA A 25 -7.62 -9.75 -10.82
N ALA A 26 -8.90 -9.42 -10.70
CA ALA A 26 -9.33 -8.11 -10.21
C ALA A 26 -8.91 -7.93 -8.76
N LEU A 27 -8.43 -6.73 -8.39
CA LEU A 27 -8.19 -6.38 -6.99
C LEU A 27 -9.51 -6.40 -6.21
N VAL A 28 -9.46 -6.86 -4.96
CA VAL A 28 -10.59 -6.78 -4.01
C VAL A 28 -10.84 -5.34 -3.60
N ALA A 29 -9.77 -4.55 -3.46
CA ALA A 29 -9.85 -3.13 -3.16
C ALA A 29 -10.45 -2.33 -4.32
N GLY A 30 -11.07 -1.18 -4.00
CA GLY A 30 -11.54 -0.21 -4.99
C GLY A 30 -10.38 0.35 -5.81
N VAL A 31 -10.41 0.17 -7.14
CA VAL A 31 -9.28 0.49 -8.02
C VAL A 31 -9.27 1.95 -8.48
N PHE A 32 -8.08 2.52 -8.63
CA PHE A 32 -7.85 3.76 -9.38
C PHE A 32 -7.69 3.43 -10.87
N ASN A 33 -8.59 3.92 -11.69
CA ASN A 33 -8.52 3.71 -13.15
C ASN A 33 -8.62 5.06 -13.88
N PRO A 34 -7.54 5.52 -14.58
CA PRO A 34 -6.23 4.88 -14.64
C PRO A 34 -5.43 5.01 -13.32
N PRO A 35 -4.45 4.09 -13.08
CA PRO A 35 -3.52 4.24 -11.97
C PRO A 35 -2.73 5.55 -12.07
N ARG A 36 -2.54 6.25 -10.94
CA ARG A 36 -1.81 7.53 -10.90
C ARG A 36 -0.58 7.43 -10.00
N LEU A 37 0.41 8.28 -10.21
CA LEU A 37 1.54 8.35 -9.28
C LEU A 37 1.04 8.67 -7.87
N ALA A 38 1.54 7.92 -6.89
CA ALA A 38 1.33 8.24 -5.49
C ALA A 38 2.08 9.55 -5.16
N PRO A 39 1.42 10.53 -4.51
CA PRO A 39 2.10 11.73 -4.04
C PRO A 39 3.30 11.36 -3.17
N ASP A 40 4.48 11.87 -3.52
CA ASP A 40 5.69 11.63 -2.71
C ASP A 40 5.68 12.53 -1.49
N PHE A 41 6.27 12.08 -0.41
CA PHE A 41 6.41 12.85 0.83
C PHE A 41 7.78 12.60 1.45
N SER A 42 8.22 13.54 2.29
CA SER A 42 9.40 13.42 3.12
C SER A 42 9.02 13.76 4.56
N LEU A 43 9.11 12.77 5.45
CA LEU A 43 8.78 12.86 6.86
C LEU A 43 9.94 12.28 7.70
N ARG A 44 9.85 12.40 9.01
CA ARG A 44 10.75 11.71 9.93
C ARG A 44 10.25 10.28 10.14
N GLY A 45 11.07 9.31 9.78
CA GLY A 45 10.79 7.89 9.99
C GLY A 45 10.95 7.46 11.44
N SER A 46 10.16 6.48 11.86
CA SER A 46 10.26 5.87 13.19
C SER A 46 11.57 5.11 13.40
N ASP A 47 12.28 4.77 12.35
CA ASP A 47 13.63 4.19 12.36
C ASP A 47 14.75 5.24 12.58
N GLY A 48 14.38 6.51 12.65
CA GLY A 48 15.28 7.64 12.81
C GLY A 48 15.83 8.21 11.49
N ALA A 49 15.54 7.57 10.36
CA ALA A 49 15.90 8.03 9.03
C ALA A 49 14.83 8.95 8.42
N GLU A 50 15.13 9.56 7.28
CA GLU A 50 14.12 10.22 6.46
C GLU A 50 13.20 9.17 5.82
N LEU A 51 11.91 9.26 6.08
CA LEU A 51 10.87 8.47 5.43
C LEU A 51 10.41 9.19 4.16
N LYS A 52 10.80 8.66 3.01
CA LYS A 52 10.40 9.15 1.70
C LYS A 52 9.76 8.03 0.91
N LEU A 53 8.53 8.23 0.41
CA LEU A 53 7.79 7.17 -0.29
C LEU A 53 8.55 6.64 -1.51
N SER A 54 9.19 7.51 -2.27
CA SER A 54 9.96 7.13 -3.46
C SER A 54 11.13 6.17 -3.19
N ARG A 55 11.60 6.05 -1.94
CA ARG A 55 12.65 5.07 -1.56
C ARG A 55 12.14 3.63 -1.55
N TYR A 56 10.83 3.43 -1.60
CA TYR A 56 10.22 2.10 -1.59
C TYR A 56 9.85 1.60 -2.99
N ARG A 57 10.36 2.23 -4.06
CA ARG A 57 10.25 1.69 -5.41
C ARG A 57 10.81 0.26 -5.46
N GLY A 58 10.16 -0.61 -6.22
CA GLY A 58 10.47 -2.03 -6.26
C GLY A 58 9.74 -2.88 -5.21
N LYS A 59 9.08 -2.25 -4.22
CA LYS A 59 8.20 -2.92 -3.27
C LYS A 59 6.74 -2.51 -3.49
N VAL A 60 5.81 -3.38 -3.12
CA VAL A 60 4.42 -2.98 -2.88
C VAL A 60 4.36 -2.24 -1.54
N VAL A 61 3.65 -1.13 -1.49
CA VAL A 61 3.48 -0.36 -0.25
C VAL A 61 2.00 -0.37 0.16
N LEU A 62 1.74 -0.72 1.42
CA LEU A 62 0.46 -0.47 2.09
C LEU A 62 0.66 0.77 2.97
N LEU A 63 0.02 1.87 2.55
CA LEU A 63 0.11 3.15 3.26
C LEU A 63 -1.19 3.37 4.03
N ALA A 64 -1.07 3.53 5.34
CA ALA A 64 -2.19 3.80 6.25
C ALA A 64 -1.93 5.06 7.08
N PHE A 65 -3.03 5.63 7.60
CA PHE A 65 -3.01 6.81 8.45
C PHE A 65 -3.72 6.49 9.77
N GLY A 66 -3.23 7.07 10.87
CA GLY A 66 -3.82 6.88 12.19
C GLY A 66 -2.93 7.45 13.29
N TYR A 67 -3.09 6.98 14.52
CA TYR A 67 -2.30 7.47 15.66
C TYR A 67 -2.14 6.39 16.74
N SER A 68 -1.07 6.51 17.54
CA SER A 68 -0.70 5.46 18.50
C SER A 68 -1.64 5.34 19.71
N SER A 69 -2.38 6.41 20.04
CA SER A 69 -3.33 6.44 21.15
C SER A 69 -4.76 6.07 20.75
N CYS A 70 -4.95 5.52 19.54
CA CYS A 70 -6.25 5.00 19.10
C CYS A 70 -6.49 3.62 19.74
N GLU A 71 -7.61 3.45 20.46
CA GLU A 71 -7.93 2.21 21.18
C GLU A 71 -8.83 1.25 20.39
N ALA A 72 -9.27 1.62 19.19
CA ALA A 72 -10.25 0.86 18.44
C ALA A 72 -9.71 0.40 17.05
N VAL A 73 -9.88 1.21 16.04
CA VAL A 73 -9.67 0.84 14.63
C VAL A 73 -8.20 0.62 14.29
N CYS A 74 -7.29 1.49 14.80
CA CYS A 74 -5.88 1.46 14.42
C CYS A 74 -5.18 0.14 14.80
N PRO A 75 -5.28 -0.37 16.05
CA PRO A 75 -4.63 -1.63 16.40
C PRO A 75 -5.23 -2.83 15.65
N ILE A 76 -6.54 -2.83 15.36
CA ILE A 76 -7.17 -3.89 14.55
C ILE A 76 -6.59 -3.87 13.13
N THR A 77 -6.54 -2.71 12.49
CA THR A 77 -5.96 -2.56 11.16
C THR A 77 -4.51 -3.01 11.11
N LEU A 78 -3.67 -2.57 12.05
CA LEU A 78 -2.25 -2.96 12.10
C LEU A 78 -2.08 -4.45 12.33
N GLY A 79 -2.91 -5.08 13.15
CA GLY A 79 -2.93 -6.53 13.34
C GLY A 79 -3.27 -7.28 12.06
N VAL A 80 -4.26 -6.81 11.29
CA VAL A 80 -4.62 -7.37 9.98
C VAL A 80 -3.44 -7.24 9.00
N LEU A 81 -2.80 -6.07 8.92
CA LEU A 81 -1.65 -5.86 8.03
C LEU A 81 -0.43 -6.72 8.42
N ALA A 82 -0.18 -6.90 9.71
CA ALA A 82 0.87 -7.79 10.21
C ALA A 82 0.61 -9.25 9.84
N GLN A 83 -0.64 -9.71 10.01
CA GLN A 83 -1.03 -11.06 9.60
C GLN A 83 -0.95 -11.24 8.09
N ALA A 84 -1.39 -10.25 7.29
CA ALA A 84 -1.28 -10.28 5.84
C ALA A 84 0.19 -10.41 5.40
N ARG A 85 1.09 -9.60 6.00
CA ARG A 85 2.53 -9.68 5.72
C ARG A 85 3.10 -11.04 6.08
N LYS A 86 2.71 -11.62 7.22
CA LYS A 86 3.12 -12.97 7.61
C LYS A 86 2.65 -14.03 6.60
N ASN A 87 1.41 -13.93 6.11
CA ASN A 87 0.81 -14.88 5.15
C ASN A 87 1.41 -14.75 3.72
N LEU A 88 2.22 -13.72 3.46
CA LEU A 88 3.00 -13.61 2.22
C LEU A 88 4.26 -14.48 2.21
N ASP A 89 4.66 -15.04 3.34
CA ASP A 89 5.82 -15.94 3.46
C ASP A 89 7.10 -15.36 2.82
N ALA A 90 7.67 -16.07 1.84
CA ALA A 90 8.88 -15.64 1.14
C ALA A 90 8.73 -14.26 0.44
N ALA A 91 7.52 -13.84 0.11
CA ALA A 91 7.25 -12.54 -0.51
C ALA A 91 7.14 -11.39 0.50
N ALA A 92 7.11 -11.66 1.81
CA ALA A 92 6.97 -10.63 2.86
C ALA A 92 7.99 -9.50 2.76
N GLY A 93 9.22 -9.79 2.31
CA GLY A 93 10.27 -8.78 2.10
C GLY A 93 9.99 -7.79 0.95
N GLN A 94 9.06 -8.12 0.06
CA GLN A 94 8.66 -7.28 -1.08
C GLN A 94 7.47 -6.36 -0.74
N LEU A 95 6.91 -6.49 0.47
CA LEU A 95 5.87 -5.62 1.02
C LEU A 95 6.47 -4.66 2.05
N GLN A 96 6.10 -3.39 2.00
CA GLN A 96 6.35 -2.41 3.04
C GLN A 96 5.03 -1.83 3.56
N VAL A 97 4.84 -1.87 4.87
CA VAL A 97 3.76 -1.14 5.53
C VAL A 97 4.32 0.18 6.04
N ILE A 98 3.67 1.27 5.65
CA ILE A 98 3.98 2.63 6.12
C ILE A 98 2.73 3.17 6.84
N TYR A 99 2.94 3.69 8.04
CA TYR A 99 1.88 4.24 8.87
C TYR A 99 2.19 5.68 9.26
N ILE A 100 1.41 6.65 8.72
CA ILE A 100 1.64 8.07 8.96
C ILE A 100 0.71 8.54 10.08
N THR A 101 1.30 9.20 11.09
CA THR A 101 0.51 9.74 12.18
C THR A 101 -0.38 10.92 11.74
N VAL A 102 -1.58 10.96 12.29
CA VAL A 102 -2.48 12.11 12.23
C VAL A 102 -2.45 12.95 13.49
N ASP A 103 -1.63 12.55 14.48
CA ASP A 103 -1.55 13.16 15.81
C ASP A 103 -0.09 13.49 16.21
N PRO A 104 0.51 14.49 15.58
CA PRO A 104 1.92 14.84 15.84
C PRO A 104 2.18 15.32 17.27
N ASP A 105 1.16 15.72 18.01
CA ASP A 105 1.31 16.18 19.39
C ASP A 105 1.67 15.04 20.35
N ARG A 106 1.22 13.83 20.05
CA ARG A 106 1.48 12.63 20.85
C ARG A 106 2.43 11.64 20.20
N ASP A 107 2.55 11.67 18.85
CA ASP A 107 3.26 10.66 18.08
C ASP A 107 4.59 11.20 17.52
N ASP A 108 5.65 11.08 18.28
CA ASP A 108 7.00 11.25 17.77
C ASP A 108 7.55 9.94 17.14
N ALA A 109 8.75 10.01 16.58
CA ALA A 109 9.38 8.86 15.92
C ALA A 109 9.62 7.68 16.89
N VAL A 110 9.96 7.95 18.14
CA VAL A 110 10.24 6.91 19.16
C VAL A 110 8.96 6.21 19.56
N ARG A 111 7.89 6.97 19.82
CA ARG A 111 6.58 6.42 20.15
C ARG A 111 6.01 5.59 19.01
N MET A 112 6.13 6.10 17.77
CA MET A 112 5.71 5.36 16.58
C MET A 112 6.47 4.05 16.39
N ARG A 113 7.78 4.03 16.66
CA ARG A 113 8.60 2.81 16.63
C ARG A 113 8.10 1.78 17.62
N THR A 114 7.89 2.19 18.87
CA THR A 114 7.42 1.30 19.94
C THR A 114 6.04 0.74 19.61
N PHE A 115 5.11 1.60 19.19
CA PHE A 115 3.74 1.21 18.86
C PHE A 115 3.69 0.22 17.69
N LEU A 116 4.34 0.53 16.57
CA LEU A 116 4.33 -0.31 15.38
C LEU A 116 5.10 -1.61 15.57
N GLY A 117 6.20 -1.56 16.32
CA GLY A 117 7.01 -2.74 16.64
C GLY A 117 6.25 -3.82 17.43
N GLY A 118 5.16 -3.44 18.11
CA GLY A 118 4.25 -4.38 18.76
C GLY A 118 3.42 -5.23 17.78
N PHE A 119 3.32 -4.83 16.51
CA PHE A 119 2.61 -5.57 15.45
C PHE A 119 3.60 -6.27 14.51
N ASP A 120 4.53 -5.53 13.94
CA ASP A 120 5.58 -6.07 13.08
C ASP A 120 6.81 -5.12 13.09
N PRO A 121 8.02 -5.62 13.38
CA PRO A 121 9.23 -4.79 13.48
C PRO A 121 9.65 -4.15 12.14
N SER A 122 9.12 -4.61 11.01
CA SER A 122 9.38 -4.04 9.68
C SER A 122 8.46 -2.86 9.33
N PHE A 123 7.43 -2.60 10.12
CA PHE A 123 6.54 -1.45 9.90
C PHE A 123 7.28 -0.15 10.18
N ILE A 124 7.06 0.83 9.33
CA ILE A 124 7.70 2.14 9.48
C ILE A 124 6.64 3.21 9.70
N GLY A 125 6.80 3.96 10.79
CA GLY A 125 5.97 5.11 11.10
C GLY A 125 6.51 6.38 10.47
N GLY A 126 5.63 7.27 10.03
CA GLY A 126 5.96 8.63 9.60
C GLY A 126 5.41 9.65 10.58
N SER A 127 6.28 10.53 11.08
CA SER A 127 5.92 11.69 11.88
C SER A 127 6.56 12.95 11.29
N GLY A 128 6.09 14.12 11.68
CA GLY A 128 6.61 15.38 11.15
C GLY A 128 5.96 16.59 11.80
N THR A 129 6.31 17.77 11.33
CA THR A 129 5.64 19.01 11.75
C THR A 129 4.18 19.03 11.31
N PRO A 130 3.29 19.75 12.03
CA PRO A 130 1.90 19.88 11.62
C PRO A 130 1.70 20.31 10.16
N PRO A 131 2.45 21.28 9.61
CA PRO A 131 2.34 21.63 8.17
C PRO A 131 2.73 20.50 7.23
N GLN A 132 3.79 19.73 7.53
CA GLN A 132 4.20 18.59 6.70
C GLN A 132 3.10 17.51 6.67
N LEU A 133 2.56 17.15 7.84
CA LEU A 133 1.50 16.16 7.94
C LEU A 133 0.18 16.66 7.30
N ALA A 134 -0.12 17.96 7.40
CA ALA A 134 -1.27 18.55 6.73
C ALA A 134 -1.16 18.45 5.20
N ALA A 135 0.03 18.71 4.63
CA ALA A 135 0.27 18.55 3.20
C ALA A 135 0.04 17.10 2.76
N VAL A 136 0.65 16.12 3.45
CA VAL A 136 0.47 14.69 3.13
C VAL A 136 -1.00 14.28 3.24
N ARG A 137 -1.72 14.73 4.27
CA ARG A 137 -3.15 14.45 4.41
C ARG A 137 -3.96 15.01 3.24
N THR A 138 -3.65 16.24 2.81
CA THR A 138 -4.31 16.86 1.66
C THR A 138 -4.07 16.05 0.38
N ASP A 139 -2.83 15.65 0.12
CA ASP A 139 -2.43 14.90 -1.07
C ASP A 139 -3.12 13.53 -1.17
N TYR A 140 -3.38 12.91 -0.02
CA TYR A 140 -4.05 11.61 0.08
C TYR A 140 -5.55 11.72 0.40
N GLY A 141 -6.11 12.92 0.56
CA GLY A 141 -7.53 13.11 0.86
C GLY A 141 -7.93 12.60 2.25
N ILE A 142 -7.04 12.69 3.23
CA ILE A 142 -7.29 12.24 4.61
C ILE A 142 -7.95 13.35 5.41
N SER A 143 -9.17 13.10 5.84
CA SER A 143 -9.87 13.95 6.82
C SER A 143 -9.51 13.56 8.24
N VAL A 144 -9.35 14.54 9.13
CA VAL A 144 -9.13 14.38 10.56
C VAL A 144 -10.04 15.37 11.28
N SER A 145 -10.74 14.91 12.33
CA SER A 145 -11.59 15.75 13.16
C SER A 145 -10.79 16.66 14.08
N ASP A 146 -11.47 17.61 14.70
CA ASP A 146 -10.97 18.25 15.90
C ASP A 146 -10.78 17.25 17.04
N LYS A 147 -10.03 17.64 18.06
CA LYS A 147 -9.80 16.85 19.26
C LYS A 147 -11.10 16.65 20.04
N ILE A 148 -11.51 15.41 20.21
CA ILE A 148 -12.72 14.99 20.93
C ILE A 148 -12.34 14.60 22.34
N PRO A 149 -12.70 15.34 23.38
CA PRO A 149 -12.38 14.97 24.76
C PRO A 149 -12.93 13.61 25.13
N VAL A 150 -12.15 12.81 25.89
CA VAL A 150 -12.59 11.50 26.37
C VAL A 150 -12.65 11.45 27.88
N PRO A 151 -13.52 10.60 28.48
CA PRO A 151 -13.56 10.37 29.92
C PRO A 151 -12.19 9.94 30.45
N GLY A 152 -11.79 10.48 31.60
CA GLY A 152 -10.47 10.20 32.17
C GLY A 152 -9.33 11.09 31.69
N GLY A 153 -9.62 12.03 30.78
CA GLY A 153 -8.66 13.00 30.23
C GLY A 153 -8.06 12.59 28.89
N GLY A 154 -7.48 13.56 28.19
CA GLY A 154 -6.97 13.37 26.85
C GLY A 154 -8.04 13.57 25.74
N TYR A 155 -7.79 13.05 24.55
CA TYR A 155 -8.69 13.21 23.41
C TYR A 155 -8.58 12.04 22.42
N ALA A 156 -9.64 11.81 21.67
CA ALA A 156 -9.69 10.97 20.47
C ALA A 156 -9.71 11.83 19.20
N LEU A 157 -9.35 11.21 18.07
CA LEU A 157 -9.46 11.78 16.72
C LEU A 157 -10.22 10.81 15.83
N ASN A 158 -11.23 11.31 15.10
CA ASN A 158 -11.79 10.59 13.98
C ASN A 158 -11.00 10.93 12.71
N HIS A 159 -10.71 9.93 11.89
CA HIS A 159 -9.99 10.12 10.63
C HIS A 159 -10.42 9.12 9.57
N SER A 160 -10.08 9.40 8.31
CA SER A 160 -10.28 8.44 7.22
C SER A 160 -9.45 7.18 7.46
N SER A 161 -10.10 6.00 7.34
CA SER A 161 -9.51 4.69 7.72
C SER A 161 -9.24 3.80 6.50
N PHE A 162 -8.79 4.39 5.40
CA PHE A 162 -8.43 3.66 4.19
C PHE A 162 -6.95 3.27 4.19
N ILE A 163 -6.65 2.14 3.54
CA ILE A 163 -5.30 1.68 3.24
C ILE A 163 -5.06 1.83 1.74
N TYR A 164 -4.04 2.59 1.36
CA TYR A 164 -3.63 2.82 -0.03
C TYR A 164 -2.69 1.71 -0.48
N LEU A 165 -3.03 1.06 -1.60
CA LEU A 165 -2.20 0.05 -2.24
C LEU A 165 -1.40 0.74 -3.34
N ILE A 166 -0.08 0.73 -3.18
CA ILE A 166 0.87 1.37 -4.11
C ILE A 166 1.74 0.27 -4.71
N ASP A 167 1.82 0.22 -6.03
CA ASP A 167 2.59 -0.79 -6.74
C ASP A 167 4.11 -0.51 -6.73
N ARG A 168 4.88 -1.46 -7.24
CA ARG A 168 6.35 -1.41 -7.30
C ARG A 168 6.89 -0.23 -8.09
N SER A 169 6.13 0.29 -9.06
CA SER A 169 6.46 1.49 -9.81
C SER A 169 6.08 2.79 -9.07
N GLY A 170 5.38 2.67 -7.92
CA GLY A 170 4.92 3.76 -7.08
C GLY A 170 3.64 4.41 -7.55
N LYS A 171 2.80 3.69 -8.26
CA LYS A 171 1.46 4.16 -8.62
C LYS A 171 0.45 3.73 -7.58
N LEU A 172 -0.47 4.61 -7.24
CA LEU A 172 -1.69 4.30 -6.53
C LEU A 172 -2.55 3.38 -7.40
N ARG A 173 -2.79 2.18 -6.91
CA ARG A 173 -3.54 1.15 -7.62
C ARG A 173 -4.94 0.98 -7.05
N ALA A 174 -5.06 1.01 -5.74
CA ALA A 174 -6.32 0.75 -5.09
C ALA A 174 -6.40 1.37 -3.69
N LEU A 175 -7.62 1.40 -3.17
CA LEU A 175 -7.97 1.89 -1.85
C LEU A 175 -8.79 0.81 -1.13
N MET A 176 -8.26 0.23 -0.06
CA MET A 176 -8.92 -0.78 0.74
C MET A 176 -9.59 -0.09 1.94
N PRO A 177 -10.91 -0.17 2.10
CA PRO A 177 -11.58 0.36 3.28
C PRO A 177 -11.30 -0.49 4.52
N TYR A 178 -11.56 0.07 5.70
CA TYR A 178 -11.55 -0.67 6.96
C TYR A 178 -12.56 -1.83 6.93
N GLY A 179 -12.21 -2.94 7.59
CA GLY A 179 -13.08 -4.12 7.72
C GLY A 179 -12.68 -5.31 6.85
N HIS A 180 -11.74 -5.14 5.93
CA HIS A 180 -11.17 -6.24 5.17
C HIS A 180 -10.21 -7.09 6.00
N GLY A 181 -10.19 -8.40 5.73
CA GLY A 181 -9.33 -9.36 6.40
C GLY A 181 -7.92 -9.47 5.80
N PRO A 182 -7.00 -10.19 6.46
CA PRO A 182 -5.63 -10.35 5.96
C PRO A 182 -5.56 -11.01 4.59
N ASP A 183 -6.47 -11.92 4.26
CA ASP A 183 -6.46 -12.65 2.98
C ASP A 183 -6.76 -11.74 1.79
N ASP A 184 -7.62 -10.72 1.96
CA ASP A 184 -7.87 -9.71 0.94
C ASP A 184 -6.61 -8.92 0.60
N PHE A 185 -5.84 -8.52 1.61
CA PHE A 185 -4.55 -7.85 1.44
C PHE A 185 -3.52 -8.76 0.78
N VAL A 186 -3.45 -10.03 1.18
CA VAL A 186 -2.55 -11.03 0.57
C VAL A 186 -2.88 -11.22 -0.90
N HIS A 187 -4.16 -11.34 -1.25
CA HIS A 187 -4.64 -11.46 -2.61
C HIS A 187 -4.16 -10.28 -3.46
N ASP A 188 -4.49 -9.07 -3.04
CA ASP A 188 -4.18 -7.86 -3.81
C ASP A 188 -2.67 -7.60 -3.91
N VAL A 189 -1.92 -7.81 -2.81
CA VAL A 189 -0.46 -7.67 -2.82
C VAL A 189 0.18 -8.68 -3.79
N ARG A 190 -0.27 -9.93 -3.83
CA ARG A 190 0.25 -10.94 -4.78
C ARG A 190 0.01 -10.55 -6.23
N ILE A 191 -1.12 -9.94 -6.54
CA ILE A 191 -1.40 -9.40 -7.88
C ILE A 191 -0.41 -8.27 -8.20
N LEU A 192 -0.24 -7.30 -7.29
CA LEU A 192 0.65 -6.16 -7.50
C LEU A 192 2.15 -6.56 -7.57
N LEU A 193 2.53 -7.66 -6.96
CA LEU A 193 3.89 -8.19 -7.05
C LEU A 193 4.23 -8.83 -8.40
N LYS A 194 3.22 -9.28 -9.17
CA LYS A 194 3.39 -9.86 -10.51
C LYS A 194 3.47 -8.84 -11.63
N GLN A 195 3.13 -7.59 -11.36
CA GLN A 195 3.11 -6.45 -12.29
C GLN A 195 4.42 -5.62 -12.16
#